data_ca96b3abc2d2cc359ab5da3c4ce654c7
#
_entry.id   ca96b3abc2d2cc359ab5da3c4ce654c7
#
_cell.length_a   1.000
_cell.length_b   1.000
_cell.length_c   1.000
_cell.angle_alpha   90.00
_cell.angle_beta   90.00
_cell.angle_gamma   90.00
#
_symmetry.space_group_name_H-M   'P 1'
#
loop_
_entity.id
_entity.type
_entity.pdbx_description
1 polymer ?
#
loop_
_entity_poly.entity_id
_entity_poly.type
_entity_poly.pdbx_seq_one_letter_code
_entity_poly.pdbx_strand_id
1 'polypeptide(L)'
;MAKDKIMKFFCGLQEIGEKIFSFSSKIIGKIISQVHFLDPKENTKQRVVTALILIPIALYAILYSKSVFLFLAIAIAILMTAEWLDIIKSAQDQKKWRLIGLFCILIPIYSVIKIRLYDADILFWMFVVIWATDIFAFFAGRSLGGPKLAPKISPNKTWSGLAGGLFASMMIGMMSSFMFSGGVLFFIFISAMLALIEQISDLLESKFKRIFGVKDSGNLIPGHGGVLDRLDGMMLVAPTVLFLITVFPSKFGG
;
A
#
# COMPACT_ATOMS: atom_id res chain seq x y z
N MET A 1 0.85 20.05 38.32
CA MET A 1 1.97 20.70 37.59
C MET A 1 2.56 19.86 36.48
N ALA A 2 2.97 18.57 36.65
CA ALA A 2 3.48 17.73 35.53
C ALA A 2 2.39 17.32 34.56
N LYS A 3 1.20 16.89 35.00
CA LYS A 3 0.04 16.53 34.18
C LYS A 3 -0.42 17.66 33.27
N ASP A 4 -0.41 18.90 33.76
CA ASP A 4 -0.84 20.08 32.94
C ASP A 4 0.15 20.43 31.85
N LYS A 5 1.46 20.23 32.10
CA LYS A 5 2.49 20.42 31.04
C LYS A 5 2.38 19.36 29.93
N ILE A 6 2.11 18.12 30.30
CA ILE A 6 1.92 17.02 29.36
C ILE A 6 0.65 17.25 28.53
N MET A 7 -0.46 17.66 29.16
CA MET A 7 -1.72 17.96 28.48
C MET A 7 -1.57 19.14 27.51
N LYS A 8 -0.88 20.23 27.90
CA LYS A 8 -0.57 21.36 27.01
C LYS A 8 0.33 20.96 25.83
N PHE A 9 1.29 20.06 26.06
CA PHE A 9 2.14 19.53 24.99
C PHE A 9 1.33 18.73 23.96
N PHE A 10 0.42 17.83 24.41
CA PHE A 10 -0.46 17.08 23.50
C PHE A 10 -1.48 17.97 22.78
N CYS A 11 -2.06 18.98 23.43
CA CYS A 11 -2.90 19.97 22.76
C CYS A 11 -2.12 20.79 21.72
N GLY A 12 -0.88 21.18 22.00
CA GLY A 12 0.00 21.85 21.05
C GLY A 12 0.33 20.98 19.82
N LEU A 13 0.61 19.68 20.03
CA LEU A 13 0.82 18.73 18.94
C LEU A 13 -0.44 18.52 18.07
N GLN A 14 -1.62 18.48 18.70
CA GLN A 14 -2.88 18.38 17.99
C GLN A 14 -3.16 19.64 17.13
N GLU A 15 -2.93 20.81 17.68
CA GLU A 15 -3.11 22.10 16.98
C GLU A 15 -2.10 22.25 15.81
N ILE A 16 -0.85 21.81 16.01
CA ILE A 16 0.16 21.74 14.93
C ILE A 16 -0.28 20.73 13.86
N GLY A 17 -0.78 19.57 14.24
CA GLY A 17 -1.30 18.54 13.34
C GLY A 17 -2.46 19.08 12.50
N GLU A 18 -3.42 19.79 13.11
CA GLU A 18 -4.55 20.41 12.40
C GLU A 18 -4.10 21.55 11.45
N LYS A 19 -3.12 22.35 11.86
CA LYS A 19 -2.54 23.40 10.98
C LYS A 19 -1.77 22.81 9.80
N ILE A 20 -0.98 21.76 10.02
CA ILE A 20 -0.28 21.04 8.93
C ILE A 20 -1.29 20.36 8.00
N PHE A 21 -2.33 19.75 8.54
CA PHE A 21 -3.41 19.13 7.76
C PHE A 21 -4.18 20.16 6.94
N SER A 22 -4.57 21.29 7.54
CA SER A 22 -5.27 22.39 6.86
C SER A 22 -4.40 23.01 5.76
N PHE A 23 -3.08 23.19 6.02
CA PHE A 23 -2.14 23.73 5.05
C PHE A 23 -1.89 22.74 3.88
N SER A 24 -1.67 21.46 4.18
CA SER A 24 -1.49 20.43 3.15
C SER A 24 -2.76 20.24 2.33
N SER A 25 -3.95 20.21 2.94
CA SER A 25 -5.21 20.11 2.22
C SER A 25 -5.48 21.31 1.30
N LYS A 26 -5.08 22.53 1.71
CA LYS A 26 -5.16 23.73 0.87
C LYS A 26 -4.20 23.71 -0.32
N ILE A 27 -2.96 23.25 -0.11
CA ILE A 27 -1.96 23.12 -1.19
C ILE A 27 -2.38 22.01 -2.15
N ILE A 28 -2.77 20.85 -1.61
CA ILE A 28 -3.24 19.69 -2.39
C ILE A 28 -4.53 20.07 -3.14
N GLY A 29 -5.48 20.74 -2.49
CA GLY A 29 -6.69 21.28 -3.14
C GLY A 29 -6.40 22.27 -4.27
N LYS A 30 -5.38 23.12 -4.10
CA LYS A 30 -4.94 24.07 -5.14
C LYS A 30 -4.23 23.39 -6.31
N ILE A 31 -3.43 22.35 -6.04
CA ILE A 31 -2.82 21.50 -7.08
C ILE A 31 -3.90 20.69 -7.80
N ILE A 32 -4.83 20.08 -7.07
CA ILE A 32 -5.94 19.31 -7.63
C ILE A 32 -6.88 20.20 -8.45
N SER A 33 -7.18 21.42 -8.02
CA SER A 33 -8.04 22.33 -8.78
C SER A 33 -7.39 22.82 -10.09
N GLN A 34 -6.07 22.92 -10.15
CA GLN A 34 -5.36 23.19 -11.40
C GLN A 34 -5.30 21.97 -12.34
N VAL A 35 -5.39 20.75 -11.80
CA VAL A 35 -5.43 19.51 -12.57
C VAL A 35 -6.88 19.14 -12.99
N HIS A 36 -7.88 19.70 -12.33
CA HIS A 36 -9.30 19.34 -12.51
C HIS A 36 -9.97 20.00 -13.74
N PHE A 37 -9.23 20.67 -14.61
CA PHE A 37 -9.76 21.31 -15.82
C PHE A 37 -9.86 20.38 -17.03
N LEU A 38 -9.91 19.07 -16.83
CA LEU A 38 -9.81 18.08 -17.91
C LEU A 38 -11.07 17.13 -17.95
N ASP A 39 -11.65 16.96 -19.13
CA ASP A 39 -12.87 16.26 -19.58
C ASP A 39 -12.91 14.72 -19.24
N PRO A 40 -14.07 14.05 -19.02
CA PRO A 40 -14.19 12.64 -18.63
C PRO A 40 -13.47 11.58 -19.52
N LYS A 41 -13.20 11.89 -20.79
CA LYS A 41 -12.30 11.12 -21.65
C LYS A 41 -10.83 11.16 -21.20
N GLU A 42 -10.49 12.04 -20.30
CA GLU A 42 -9.14 12.31 -19.78
C GLU A 42 -8.73 11.47 -18.56
N ASN A 43 -9.63 10.71 -17.94
CA ASN A 43 -9.26 9.82 -16.83
C ASN A 43 -8.09 8.90 -17.18
N THR A 44 -7.99 8.43 -18.42
CA THR A 44 -6.88 7.58 -18.87
C THR A 44 -5.59 8.39 -19.03
N LYS A 45 -5.66 9.59 -19.59
CA LYS A 45 -4.49 10.48 -19.74
C LYS A 45 -3.94 10.91 -18.37
N GLN A 46 -4.83 11.29 -17.46
CA GLN A 46 -4.45 11.63 -16.07
C GLN A 46 -3.76 10.46 -15.37
N ARG A 47 -4.29 9.24 -15.51
CA ARG A 47 -3.68 8.03 -14.97
C ARG A 47 -2.28 7.80 -15.52
N VAL A 48 -2.11 7.91 -16.84
CA VAL A 48 -0.80 7.73 -17.48
C VAL A 48 0.19 8.79 -17.01
N VAL A 49 -0.20 10.06 -16.99
CA VAL A 49 0.67 11.15 -16.54
C VAL A 49 1.06 10.99 -15.08
N THR A 50 0.10 10.68 -14.20
CA THR A 50 0.37 10.43 -12.78
C THR A 50 1.33 9.25 -12.60
N ALA A 51 1.12 8.16 -13.30
CA ALA A 51 2.01 6.99 -13.25
C ALA A 51 3.42 7.32 -13.76
N LEU A 52 3.54 8.06 -14.88
CA LEU A 52 4.83 8.48 -15.45
C LEU A 52 5.63 9.38 -14.50
N ILE A 53 4.98 10.09 -13.59
CA ILE A 53 5.65 10.95 -12.59
C ILE A 53 5.95 10.12 -11.33
N LEU A 54 4.97 9.39 -10.80
CA LEU A 54 5.10 8.71 -9.51
C LEU A 54 6.04 7.49 -9.57
N ILE A 55 6.01 6.72 -10.67
CA ILE A 55 6.85 5.52 -10.80
C ILE A 55 8.36 5.86 -10.76
N PRO A 56 8.89 6.82 -11.53
CA PRO A 56 10.30 7.18 -11.43
C PRO A 56 10.71 7.70 -10.04
N ILE A 57 9.84 8.50 -9.40
CA ILE A 57 10.10 9.01 -8.05
C ILE A 57 10.16 7.85 -7.03
N ALA A 58 9.21 6.92 -7.11
CA ALA A 58 9.19 5.75 -6.25
C ALA A 58 10.41 4.85 -6.47
N LEU A 59 10.76 4.56 -7.73
CA LEU A 59 11.96 3.77 -8.06
C LEU A 59 13.23 4.43 -7.59
N TYR A 60 13.38 5.74 -7.80
CA TYR A 60 14.53 6.50 -7.28
C TYR A 60 14.63 6.42 -5.76
N ALA A 61 13.52 6.59 -5.05
CA ALA A 61 13.48 6.48 -3.60
C ALA A 61 13.81 5.05 -3.12
N ILE A 62 13.23 4.04 -3.75
CA ILE A 62 13.47 2.64 -3.38
C ILE A 62 14.91 2.25 -3.63
N LEU A 63 15.49 2.56 -4.79
CA LEU A 63 16.79 2.04 -5.19
C LEU A 63 17.96 2.93 -4.75
N TYR A 64 17.81 4.26 -4.82
CA TYR A 64 18.97 5.16 -4.73
C TYR A 64 19.01 6.01 -3.46
N SER A 65 17.89 6.54 -2.96
CA SER A 65 17.92 7.54 -1.88
C SER A 65 17.12 7.14 -0.63
N LYS A 66 17.83 6.74 0.43
CA LYS A 66 17.22 6.44 1.74
C LYS A 66 16.45 7.64 2.32
N SER A 67 16.97 8.86 2.17
CA SER A 67 16.33 10.07 2.72
C SER A 67 15.04 10.41 2.00
N VAL A 68 15.04 10.33 0.65
CA VAL A 68 13.81 10.55 -0.14
C VAL A 68 12.78 9.47 0.17
N PHE A 69 13.22 8.21 0.32
CA PHE A 69 12.32 7.11 0.71
C PHE A 69 11.67 7.34 2.07
N LEU A 70 12.44 7.72 3.09
CA LEU A 70 11.92 8.03 4.41
C LEU A 70 10.91 9.18 4.39
N PHE A 71 11.22 10.25 3.66
CA PHE A 71 10.30 11.38 3.49
C PHE A 71 8.99 10.93 2.84
N LEU A 72 9.06 10.15 1.75
CA LEU A 72 7.87 9.62 1.06
C LEU A 72 7.08 8.65 1.96
N ALA A 73 7.74 7.77 2.69
CA ALA A 73 7.08 6.83 3.61
C ALA A 73 6.30 7.57 4.70
N ILE A 74 6.87 8.64 5.27
CA ILE A 74 6.19 9.48 6.26
C ILE A 74 5.01 10.23 5.63
N ALA A 75 5.20 10.82 4.44
CA ALA A 75 4.13 11.51 3.72
C ALA A 75 2.97 10.55 3.40
N ILE A 76 3.26 9.35 2.91
CA ILE A 76 2.29 8.29 2.65
C ILE A 76 1.55 7.90 3.93
N ALA A 77 2.25 7.71 5.05
CA ALA A 77 1.63 7.39 6.34
C ALA A 77 0.63 8.46 6.79
N ILE A 78 0.96 9.74 6.61
CA ILE A 78 0.06 10.87 6.91
C ILE A 78 -1.17 10.83 6.02
N LEU A 79 -1.00 10.63 4.70
CA LEU A 79 -2.10 10.57 3.75
C LEU A 79 -3.02 9.37 4.02
N MET A 80 -2.46 8.18 4.25
CA MET A 80 -3.23 6.98 4.63
C MET A 80 -4.01 7.20 5.93
N THR A 81 -3.41 7.88 6.93
CA THR A 81 -4.08 8.19 8.19
C THR A 81 -5.24 9.15 7.96
N ALA A 82 -5.07 10.15 7.11
CA ALA A 82 -6.14 11.10 6.77
C ALA A 82 -7.32 10.39 6.08
N GLU A 83 -7.06 9.53 5.08
CA GLU A 83 -8.08 8.72 4.41
C GLU A 83 -8.79 7.78 5.37
N TRP A 84 -8.02 7.07 6.23
CA TRP A 84 -8.60 6.19 7.25
C TRP A 84 -9.56 6.93 8.18
N LEU A 85 -9.13 8.09 8.71
CA LEU A 85 -9.95 8.91 9.60
C LEU A 85 -11.20 9.44 8.90
N ASP A 86 -11.12 9.73 7.61
CA ASP A 86 -12.24 10.16 6.79
C ASP A 86 -13.29 9.04 6.63
N ILE A 87 -12.85 7.83 6.33
CA ILE A 87 -13.72 6.65 6.21
C ILE A 87 -14.47 6.35 7.51
N ILE A 88 -13.77 6.41 8.65
CA ILE A 88 -14.36 6.03 9.96
C ILE A 88 -15.16 7.15 10.63
N LYS A 89 -15.38 8.31 10.00
CA LYS A 89 -16.15 9.42 10.57
C LYS A 89 -17.55 9.01 11.06
N SER A 90 -18.19 8.09 10.32
CA SER A 90 -19.53 7.58 10.63
C SER A 90 -19.54 6.40 11.60
N ALA A 91 -18.36 5.95 12.08
CA ALA A 91 -18.26 4.82 12.98
C ALA A 91 -18.90 5.11 14.35
N GLN A 92 -19.70 4.18 14.88
CA GLN A 92 -20.24 4.27 16.23
C GLN A 92 -19.13 4.22 17.30
N ASP A 93 -18.12 3.35 17.11
CA ASP A 93 -16.95 3.23 17.99
C ASP A 93 -15.69 3.74 17.25
N GLN A 94 -15.59 5.06 17.14
CA GLN A 94 -14.44 5.68 16.49
C GLN A 94 -13.11 5.37 17.19
N LYS A 95 -13.11 5.19 18.53
CA LYS A 95 -11.90 4.90 19.30
C LYS A 95 -11.29 3.56 18.88
N LYS A 96 -12.12 2.53 18.77
CA LYS A 96 -11.71 1.20 18.28
C LYS A 96 -11.13 1.29 16.88
N TRP A 97 -11.81 1.95 15.96
CA TRP A 97 -11.38 2.05 14.57
C TRP A 97 -10.13 2.90 14.38
N ARG A 98 -9.93 3.95 15.20
CA ARG A 98 -8.67 4.71 15.26
C ARG A 98 -7.51 3.82 15.70
N LEU A 99 -7.72 2.98 16.72
CA LEU A 99 -6.69 2.05 17.19
C LEU A 99 -6.34 1.00 16.12
N ILE A 100 -7.35 0.41 15.45
CA ILE A 100 -7.13 -0.52 14.34
C ILE A 100 -6.34 0.17 13.22
N GLY A 101 -6.73 1.38 12.80
CA GLY A 101 -6.03 2.16 11.77
C GLY A 101 -4.58 2.45 12.11
N LEU A 102 -4.31 2.79 13.38
CA LEU A 102 -2.95 3.01 13.85
C LEU A 102 -2.06 1.80 13.57
N PHE A 103 -2.50 0.60 13.94
CA PHE A 103 -1.72 -0.63 13.68
C PHE A 103 -1.67 -0.99 12.19
N CYS A 104 -2.80 -0.88 11.48
CA CYS A 104 -2.87 -1.18 10.05
C CYS A 104 -1.98 -0.26 9.19
N ILE A 105 -1.66 0.94 9.65
CA ILE A 105 -0.83 1.90 8.93
C ILE A 105 0.62 1.86 9.43
N LEU A 106 0.83 1.93 10.76
CA LEU A 106 2.19 2.05 11.30
C LEU A 106 3.02 0.78 11.12
N ILE A 107 2.42 -0.42 11.26
CA ILE A 107 3.17 -1.67 11.12
C ILE A 107 3.71 -1.85 9.69
N PRO A 108 2.92 -1.71 8.61
CA PRO A 108 3.43 -1.78 7.25
C PRO A 108 4.46 -0.69 6.93
N ILE A 109 4.21 0.55 7.32
CA ILE A 109 5.13 1.67 7.09
C ILE A 109 6.47 1.43 7.82
N TYR A 110 6.43 1.01 9.08
CA TYR A 110 7.63 0.60 9.81
C TYR A 110 8.37 -0.54 9.07
N SER A 111 7.62 -1.52 8.58
CA SER A 111 8.19 -2.68 7.90
C SER A 111 8.91 -2.29 6.61
N VAL A 112 8.30 -1.47 5.74
CA VAL A 112 8.96 -1.03 4.49
C VAL A 112 10.18 -0.16 4.78
N ILE A 113 10.15 0.67 5.83
CA ILE A 113 11.31 1.45 6.24
C ILE A 113 12.44 0.52 6.69
N LYS A 114 12.15 -0.49 7.53
CA LYS A 114 13.15 -1.45 7.99
C LYS A 114 13.72 -2.28 6.86
N ILE A 115 12.88 -2.78 5.95
CA ILE A 115 13.33 -3.52 4.76
C ILE A 115 14.25 -2.64 3.89
N ARG A 116 13.86 -1.37 3.64
CA ARG A 116 14.67 -0.43 2.85
C ARG A 116 16.03 -0.12 3.49
N LEU A 117 16.07 -0.03 4.82
CA LEU A 117 17.31 0.20 5.55
C LEU A 117 18.20 -1.03 5.57
N TYR A 118 17.61 -2.21 5.54
CA TYR A 118 18.33 -3.49 5.45
C TYR A 118 18.89 -3.67 4.03
N ASP A 119 18.02 -3.74 3.01
CA ASP A 119 18.40 -3.91 1.61
C ASP A 119 17.35 -3.33 0.66
N ALA A 120 17.79 -2.57 -0.34
CA ALA A 120 16.91 -1.96 -1.36
C ALA A 120 16.36 -2.99 -2.34
N ASP A 121 17.15 -4.00 -2.69
CA ASP A 121 16.77 -5.01 -3.68
C ASP A 121 15.68 -5.92 -3.14
N ILE A 122 15.70 -6.21 -1.82
CA ILE A 122 14.63 -6.96 -1.16
C ILE A 122 13.32 -6.16 -1.16
N LEU A 123 13.39 -4.85 -0.87
CA LEU A 123 12.20 -4.00 -0.94
C LEU A 123 11.66 -3.92 -2.37
N PHE A 124 12.54 -3.76 -3.34
CA PHE A 124 12.16 -3.74 -4.76
C PHE A 124 11.52 -5.07 -5.18
N TRP A 125 12.13 -6.21 -4.84
CA TRP A 125 11.58 -7.53 -5.08
C TRP A 125 10.17 -7.68 -4.49
N MET A 126 9.98 -7.26 -3.25
CA MET A 126 8.66 -7.29 -2.59
C MET A 126 7.60 -6.54 -3.43
N PHE A 127 7.91 -5.34 -3.90
CA PHE A 127 6.97 -4.58 -4.74
C PHE A 127 6.75 -5.24 -6.10
N VAL A 128 7.77 -5.83 -6.72
CA VAL A 128 7.63 -6.55 -7.98
C VAL A 128 6.72 -7.77 -7.82
N VAL A 129 6.80 -8.50 -6.70
CA VAL A 129 5.88 -9.61 -6.40
C VAL A 129 4.44 -9.11 -6.29
N ILE A 130 4.19 -8.01 -5.54
CA ILE A 130 2.85 -7.42 -5.39
C ILE A 130 2.31 -7.00 -6.76
N TRP A 131 3.07 -6.22 -7.52
CA TRP A 131 2.62 -5.72 -8.84
C TRP A 131 2.39 -6.85 -9.85
N ALA A 132 3.26 -7.85 -9.88
CA ALA A 132 3.08 -9.02 -10.75
C ALA A 132 1.81 -9.78 -10.37
N THR A 133 1.55 -9.99 -9.08
CA THR A 133 0.33 -10.64 -8.59
C THR A 133 -0.90 -9.90 -9.08
N ASP A 134 -1.01 -8.60 -8.85
CA ASP A 134 -2.16 -7.78 -9.25
C ASP A 134 -2.37 -7.77 -10.77
N ILE A 135 -1.31 -7.49 -11.52
CA ILE A 135 -1.38 -7.39 -12.98
C ILE A 135 -1.86 -8.71 -13.58
N PHE A 136 -1.24 -9.82 -13.20
CA PHE A 136 -1.58 -11.13 -13.78
C PHE A 136 -2.90 -11.67 -13.24
N ALA A 137 -3.27 -11.35 -11.98
CA ALA A 137 -4.60 -11.66 -11.46
C ALA A 137 -5.68 -10.92 -12.24
N PHE A 138 -5.48 -9.65 -12.59
CA PHE A 138 -6.40 -8.88 -13.41
C PHE A 138 -6.53 -9.50 -14.82
N PHE A 139 -5.42 -9.75 -15.51
CA PHE A 139 -5.45 -10.28 -16.87
C PHE A 139 -6.03 -11.71 -16.93
N ALA A 140 -5.58 -12.60 -16.05
CA ALA A 140 -6.09 -13.98 -16.00
C ALA A 140 -7.58 -14.01 -15.62
N GLY A 141 -7.97 -13.22 -14.62
CA GLY A 141 -9.36 -13.13 -14.18
C GLY A 141 -10.30 -12.57 -15.24
N ARG A 142 -9.82 -11.62 -16.05
CA ARG A 142 -10.61 -11.04 -17.15
C ARG A 142 -10.66 -11.93 -18.39
N SER A 143 -9.56 -12.60 -18.73
CA SER A 143 -9.46 -13.43 -19.95
C SER A 143 -10.11 -14.81 -19.78
N LEU A 144 -9.88 -15.46 -18.63
CA LEU A 144 -10.38 -16.80 -18.35
C LEU A 144 -11.75 -16.79 -17.65
N GLY A 145 -12.05 -15.72 -16.90
CA GLY A 145 -13.29 -15.62 -16.14
C GLY A 145 -13.40 -16.68 -15.04
N GLY A 146 -14.61 -17.19 -14.82
CA GLY A 146 -14.87 -18.28 -13.89
C GLY A 146 -15.48 -17.82 -12.55
N PRO A 147 -15.52 -18.73 -11.54
CA PRO A 147 -16.14 -18.48 -10.24
C PRO A 147 -15.51 -17.27 -9.54
N LYS A 148 -16.36 -16.49 -8.84
CA LYS A 148 -15.91 -15.33 -8.09
C LYS A 148 -15.27 -15.75 -6.76
N LEU A 149 -14.14 -15.11 -6.41
CA LEU A 149 -13.40 -15.38 -5.19
C LEU A 149 -14.16 -14.86 -3.94
N ALA A 150 -14.66 -13.62 -4.01
CA ALA A 150 -15.35 -12.96 -2.90
C ALA A 150 -16.49 -12.06 -3.42
N PRO A 151 -17.65 -12.62 -3.87
CA PRO A 151 -18.70 -11.88 -4.56
C PRO A 151 -19.24 -10.66 -3.79
N LYS A 152 -19.36 -10.78 -2.46
CA LYS A 152 -19.93 -9.74 -1.59
C LYS A 152 -18.95 -8.60 -1.28
N ILE A 153 -17.63 -8.84 -1.37
CA ILE A 153 -16.58 -7.90 -0.98
C ILE A 153 -15.98 -7.27 -2.23
N SER A 154 -15.49 -8.11 -3.14
CA SER A 154 -14.86 -7.73 -4.41
C SER A 154 -15.42 -8.59 -5.56
N PRO A 155 -16.50 -8.12 -6.24
CA PRO A 155 -17.20 -8.90 -7.27
C PRO A 155 -16.38 -9.16 -8.53
N ASN A 156 -15.28 -8.46 -8.72
CA ASN A 156 -14.43 -8.62 -9.90
C ASN A 156 -13.34 -9.70 -9.72
N LYS A 157 -12.96 -10.04 -8.48
CA LYS A 157 -11.95 -11.08 -8.22
C LYS A 157 -12.46 -12.48 -8.53
N THR A 158 -11.65 -13.28 -9.21
CA THR A 158 -11.95 -14.66 -9.65
C THR A 158 -10.89 -15.64 -9.18
N TRP A 159 -11.24 -16.93 -9.09
CA TRP A 159 -10.29 -18.00 -8.80
C TRP A 159 -9.22 -18.14 -9.89
N SER A 160 -9.58 -17.94 -11.16
CA SER A 160 -8.63 -17.89 -12.28
C SER A 160 -7.64 -16.75 -12.15
N GLY A 161 -8.11 -15.58 -11.67
CA GLY A 161 -7.26 -14.45 -11.36
C GLY A 161 -6.26 -14.79 -10.25
N LEU A 162 -6.71 -15.38 -9.14
CA LEU A 162 -5.82 -15.83 -8.08
C LEU A 162 -4.74 -16.79 -8.60
N ALA A 163 -5.12 -17.79 -9.40
CA ALA A 163 -4.17 -18.73 -10.01
C ALA A 163 -3.14 -18.02 -10.92
N GLY A 164 -3.60 -17.05 -11.73
CA GLY A 164 -2.71 -16.24 -12.58
C GLY A 164 -1.73 -15.38 -11.78
N GLY A 165 -2.19 -14.74 -10.71
CA GLY A 165 -1.33 -13.97 -9.80
C GLY A 165 -0.29 -14.85 -9.10
N LEU A 166 -0.71 -16.01 -8.59
CA LEU A 166 0.20 -17.00 -8.00
C LEU A 166 1.27 -17.46 -8.98
N PHE A 167 0.88 -17.82 -10.21
CA PHE A 167 1.82 -18.24 -11.23
C PHE A 167 2.85 -17.13 -11.52
N ALA A 168 2.41 -15.89 -11.70
CA ALA A 168 3.31 -14.78 -11.98
C ALA A 168 4.28 -14.53 -10.81
N SER A 169 3.79 -14.55 -9.57
CA SER A 169 4.63 -14.37 -8.39
C SER A 169 5.68 -15.48 -8.23
N MET A 170 5.32 -16.73 -8.56
CA MET A 170 6.28 -17.85 -8.60
C MET A 170 7.38 -17.63 -9.64
N MET A 171 7.04 -17.08 -10.81
CA MET A 171 8.03 -16.72 -11.83
C MET A 171 8.97 -15.61 -11.34
N ILE A 172 8.44 -14.58 -10.69
CA ILE A 172 9.26 -13.54 -10.05
C ILE A 172 10.16 -14.16 -8.98
N GLY A 173 9.64 -15.06 -8.15
CA GLY A 173 10.45 -15.79 -7.15
C GLY A 173 11.58 -16.60 -7.78
N MET A 174 11.32 -17.32 -8.86
CA MET A 174 12.32 -18.05 -9.60
C MET A 174 13.42 -17.11 -10.12
N MET A 175 13.07 -15.98 -10.72
CA MET A 175 14.04 -14.98 -11.21
C MET A 175 14.83 -14.35 -10.07
N SER A 176 14.21 -14.06 -8.95
CA SER A 176 14.85 -13.43 -7.79
C SER A 176 15.87 -14.34 -7.09
N SER A 177 15.75 -15.66 -7.27
CA SER A 177 16.73 -16.62 -6.73
C SER A 177 18.13 -16.45 -7.29
N PHE A 178 18.29 -15.74 -8.41
CA PHE A 178 19.61 -15.38 -8.95
C PHE A 178 20.22 -14.16 -8.24
N MET A 179 19.42 -13.38 -7.54
CA MET A 179 19.86 -12.18 -6.81
C MET A 179 20.16 -12.49 -5.34
N PHE A 180 19.51 -13.51 -4.77
CA PHE A 180 19.57 -13.82 -3.34
C PHE A 180 20.09 -15.25 -3.09
N SER A 181 20.60 -15.50 -1.87
CA SER A 181 21.26 -16.77 -1.50
C SER A 181 20.30 -17.92 -1.15
N GLY A 182 18.98 -17.69 -1.14
CA GLY A 182 17.97 -18.64 -0.62
C GLY A 182 17.67 -19.85 -1.51
N GLY A 183 18.13 -19.83 -2.76
CA GLY A 183 17.86 -20.90 -3.73
C GLY A 183 16.46 -20.80 -4.37
N VAL A 184 16.32 -21.47 -5.50
CA VAL A 184 15.14 -21.33 -6.40
C VAL A 184 13.83 -21.75 -5.70
N LEU A 185 13.80 -22.92 -5.08
CA LEU A 185 12.58 -23.45 -4.47
C LEU A 185 12.08 -22.58 -3.30
N PHE A 186 13.00 -22.02 -2.51
CA PHE A 186 12.66 -21.12 -1.42
C PHE A 186 11.95 -19.87 -1.95
N PHE A 187 12.53 -19.20 -2.96
CA PHE A 187 11.93 -17.96 -3.50
C PHE A 187 10.64 -18.21 -4.27
N ILE A 188 10.49 -19.32 -4.99
CA ILE A 188 9.23 -19.72 -5.61
C ILE A 188 8.14 -19.87 -4.55
N PHE A 189 8.41 -20.62 -3.47
CA PHE A 189 7.43 -20.87 -2.42
C PHE A 189 7.07 -19.58 -1.67
N ILE A 190 8.07 -18.79 -1.26
CA ILE A 190 7.83 -17.53 -0.53
C ILE A 190 7.07 -16.53 -1.40
N SER A 191 7.41 -16.37 -2.67
CA SER A 191 6.69 -15.45 -3.57
C SER A 191 5.24 -15.88 -3.76
N ALA A 192 4.96 -17.19 -3.89
CA ALA A 192 3.58 -17.68 -3.93
C ALA A 192 2.82 -17.40 -2.63
N MET A 193 3.46 -17.60 -1.48
CA MET A 193 2.89 -17.27 -0.17
C MET A 193 2.61 -15.76 -0.05
N LEU A 194 3.53 -14.91 -0.48
CA LEU A 194 3.33 -13.45 -0.47
C LEU A 194 2.18 -13.02 -1.38
N ALA A 195 2.00 -13.68 -2.55
CA ALA A 195 0.88 -13.41 -3.44
C ALA A 195 -0.47 -13.79 -2.79
N LEU A 196 -0.55 -14.88 -2.03
CA LEU A 196 -1.74 -15.21 -1.26
C LEU A 196 -2.02 -14.16 -0.18
N ILE A 197 -0.98 -13.74 0.54
CA ILE A 197 -1.09 -12.73 1.60
C ILE A 197 -1.52 -11.38 1.01
N GLU A 198 -1.00 -11.01 -0.14
CA GLU A 198 -1.37 -9.80 -0.90
C GLU A 198 -2.87 -9.84 -1.24
N GLN A 199 -3.36 -10.93 -1.83
CA GLN A 199 -4.79 -11.08 -2.17
C GLN A 199 -5.70 -11.05 -0.92
N ILE A 200 -5.25 -11.59 0.21
CA ILE A 200 -5.96 -11.49 1.49
C ILE A 200 -5.97 -10.03 1.98
N SER A 201 -4.84 -9.33 1.87
CA SER A 201 -4.69 -7.92 2.28
C SER A 201 -5.66 -7.02 1.54
N ASP A 202 -5.72 -7.11 0.20
CA ASP A 202 -6.69 -6.36 -0.63
C ASP A 202 -8.15 -6.72 -0.27
N LEU A 203 -8.46 -8.00 -0.04
CA LEU A 203 -9.81 -8.40 0.38
C LEU A 203 -10.19 -7.83 1.76
N LEU A 204 -9.25 -7.75 2.69
CA LEU A 204 -9.49 -7.14 4.02
C LEU A 204 -9.73 -5.64 3.91
N GLU A 205 -8.93 -4.94 3.11
CA GLU A 205 -9.11 -3.52 2.82
C GLU A 205 -10.45 -3.27 2.11
N SER A 206 -10.76 -4.05 1.08
CA SER A 206 -12.06 -4.01 0.40
C SER A 206 -13.22 -4.25 1.37
N LYS A 207 -13.11 -5.22 2.28
CA LYS A 207 -14.13 -5.49 3.31
C LYS A 207 -14.29 -4.31 4.27
N PHE A 208 -13.19 -3.71 4.70
CA PHE A 208 -13.20 -2.50 5.53
C PHE A 208 -14.00 -1.38 4.86
N LYS A 209 -13.73 -1.08 3.60
CA LYS A 209 -14.48 -0.07 2.84
C LYS A 209 -15.98 -0.38 2.78
N ARG A 210 -16.38 -1.65 2.58
CA ARG A 210 -17.80 -2.04 2.54
C ARG A 210 -18.50 -1.90 3.89
N ILE A 211 -17.79 -2.08 5.01
CA ILE A 211 -18.37 -1.85 6.36
C ILE A 211 -18.82 -0.40 6.52
N PHE A 212 -18.09 0.55 5.92
CA PHE A 212 -18.41 1.98 5.98
C PHE A 212 -19.20 2.50 4.76
N GLY A 213 -19.67 1.59 3.89
CA GLY A 213 -20.50 1.95 2.73
C GLY A 213 -19.75 2.71 1.63
N VAL A 214 -18.41 2.73 1.67
CA VAL A 214 -17.60 3.37 0.64
C VAL A 214 -16.99 2.34 -0.31
N LYS A 215 -16.59 2.79 -1.49
CA LYS A 215 -15.92 1.95 -2.50
C LYS A 215 -14.43 2.26 -2.59
N ASP A 216 -14.08 3.52 -2.60
CA ASP A 216 -12.71 4.01 -2.72
C ASP A 216 -12.35 4.73 -1.41
N SER A 217 -11.09 4.67 -0.99
CA SER A 217 -10.63 5.26 0.28
C SER A 217 -10.57 6.78 0.25
N GLY A 218 -10.45 7.36 -0.94
CA GLY A 218 -10.36 8.80 -1.17
C GLY A 218 -10.16 9.15 -2.64
N ASN A 219 -9.86 10.42 -2.90
CA ASN A 219 -9.58 10.96 -4.24
C ASN A 219 -8.25 11.74 -4.26
N LEU A 220 -7.30 11.39 -3.39
CA LEU A 220 -6.04 12.12 -3.25
C LEU A 220 -5.13 11.97 -4.46
N ILE A 221 -5.17 10.81 -5.14
CA ILE A 221 -4.37 10.58 -6.33
C ILE A 221 -5.26 10.77 -7.57
N PRO A 222 -5.02 11.83 -8.38
CA PRO A 222 -5.85 12.12 -9.55
C PRO A 222 -5.96 10.92 -10.50
N GLY A 223 -7.18 10.50 -10.79
CA GLY A 223 -7.47 9.35 -11.65
C GLY A 223 -7.23 7.95 -11.04
N HIS A 224 -6.68 7.87 -9.81
CA HIS A 224 -6.32 6.59 -9.18
C HIS A 224 -7.06 6.29 -7.86
N GLY A 225 -7.84 7.21 -7.30
CA GLY A 225 -8.50 7.03 -6.01
C GLY A 225 -7.63 7.43 -4.83
N GLY A 226 -7.74 6.72 -3.72
CA GLY A 226 -6.97 6.98 -2.51
C GLY A 226 -5.58 6.33 -2.50
N VAL A 227 -4.75 6.79 -1.58
CA VAL A 227 -3.42 6.21 -1.30
C VAL A 227 -3.56 4.83 -0.65
N LEU A 228 -4.55 4.66 0.20
CA LEU A 228 -4.88 3.39 0.86
C LEU A 228 -5.22 2.32 -0.19
N ASP A 229 -6.03 2.68 -1.22
CA ASP A 229 -6.39 1.80 -2.33
C ASP A 229 -5.18 1.33 -3.20
N ARG A 230 -4.03 1.98 -3.09
CA ARG A 230 -2.82 1.66 -3.87
C ARG A 230 -1.79 0.86 -3.09
N LEU A 231 -1.94 0.81 -1.79
CA LEU A 231 -0.99 0.16 -0.88
C LEU A 231 -1.65 -0.95 -0.04
N ASP A 232 -2.88 -1.31 -0.38
CA ASP A 232 -3.67 -2.36 0.27
C ASP A 232 -2.94 -3.71 0.32
N GLY A 233 -2.36 -4.17 -0.80
CA GLY A 233 -1.55 -5.39 -0.85
C GLY A 233 -0.32 -5.34 0.04
N MET A 234 0.33 -4.16 0.15
CA MET A 234 1.51 -3.97 0.98
C MET A 234 1.22 -4.13 2.48
N MET A 235 -0.02 -3.88 2.93
CA MET A 235 -0.35 -3.81 4.36
C MET A 235 0.00 -5.09 5.13
N LEU A 236 -0.18 -6.27 4.53
CA LEU A 236 0.22 -7.55 5.13
C LEU A 236 1.54 -8.08 4.57
N VAL A 237 1.86 -7.80 3.31
CA VAL A 237 3.08 -8.31 2.67
C VAL A 237 4.33 -7.74 3.32
N ALA A 238 4.38 -6.43 3.59
CA ALA A 238 5.57 -5.81 4.15
C ALA A 238 5.95 -6.32 5.54
N PRO A 239 5.03 -6.45 6.52
CA PRO A 239 5.35 -7.09 7.80
C PRO A 239 5.80 -8.54 7.65
N THR A 240 5.21 -9.29 6.70
CA THR A 240 5.60 -10.67 6.43
C THR A 240 7.02 -10.76 5.87
N VAL A 241 7.39 -9.91 4.92
CA VAL A 241 8.76 -9.86 4.38
C VAL A 241 9.76 -9.47 5.46
N LEU A 242 9.44 -8.49 6.31
CA LEU A 242 10.29 -8.13 7.44
C LEU A 242 10.50 -9.31 8.41
N PHE A 243 9.43 -10.05 8.70
CA PHE A 243 9.52 -11.28 9.50
C PHE A 243 10.42 -12.32 8.84
N LEU A 244 10.26 -12.57 7.54
CA LEU A 244 11.06 -13.53 6.79
C LEU A 244 12.56 -13.19 6.78
N ILE A 245 12.91 -11.92 6.60
CA ILE A 245 14.30 -11.45 6.67
C ILE A 245 14.87 -11.69 8.07
N THR A 246 14.07 -11.47 9.09
CA THR A 246 14.51 -11.65 10.49
C THR A 246 14.73 -13.12 10.83
N VAL A 247 13.89 -14.03 10.32
CA VAL A 247 13.97 -15.47 10.62
C VAL A 247 14.97 -16.19 9.72
N PHE A 248 15.12 -15.76 8.48
CA PHE A 248 15.97 -16.39 7.46
C PHE A 248 16.96 -15.41 6.83
N PRO A 249 17.80 -14.68 7.60
CA PRO A 249 18.69 -13.67 7.06
C PRO A 249 19.65 -14.22 6.01
N SER A 250 20.20 -15.44 6.22
CA SER A 250 21.11 -16.09 5.29
C SER A 250 20.49 -16.39 3.91
N LYS A 251 19.16 -16.37 3.77
CA LYS A 251 18.48 -16.57 2.48
C LYS A 251 18.43 -15.29 1.65
N PHE A 252 18.54 -14.13 2.30
CA PHE A 252 18.45 -12.81 1.70
C PHE A 252 19.83 -12.10 1.60
N GLY A 253 20.93 -12.82 1.79
CA GLY A 253 22.28 -12.25 1.65
C GLY A 253 22.86 -11.64 2.92
N GLY A 254 22.23 -11.89 4.07
CA GLY A 254 22.69 -11.47 5.40
C GLY A 254 23.59 -12.52 6.08
#